data_22170c4a1b77e82a4e39ac3895cd0c00
#
_entry.id   22170c4a1b77e82a4e39ac3895cd0c00
#
_cell.length_a   1.000
_cell.length_b   1.000
_cell.length_c   1.000
_cell.angle_alpha   90.00
_cell.angle_beta   90.00
_cell.angle_gamma   90.00
#
_symmetry.space_group_name_H-M   'P 1'
#
loop_
_entity.id
_entity.type
_entity.pdbx_description
1 polymer ?
#
loop_
_entity_poly.entity_id
_entity_poly.type
_entity_poly.pdbx_seq_one_letter_code
_entity_poly.pdbx_strand_id
1 'polypeptide(L)'
;MSNSLENCDVRSISIGSKISLLFKESAILEEQTALIGIVETVKYPGDKNSDFPEILDLLDKIWIQIGENKRIYGDKKRSNDSIKEEIFFRLSKQMIEDFKRTEMMYAGVNHPKYNIKTKEIALSTVKSLAEDFK
;
A
#
# COMPACT_ATOMS: atom_id res chain seq x y z
N MET A 1 0.11 15.39 25.41
CA MET A 1 -0.65 15.09 24.26
C MET A 1 0.13 14.30 23.23
N SER A 2 -0.30 13.17 22.89
CA SER A 2 0.42 12.31 21.98
C SER A 2 -0.19 12.33 20.60
N ASN A 3 0.65 12.48 19.58
CA ASN A 3 0.21 12.42 18.20
C ASN A 3 0.69 11.14 17.51
N SER A 4 1.25 10.20 18.27
CA SER A 4 1.79 9.00 17.66
C SER A 4 0.74 8.18 16.94
N LEU A 5 -0.50 8.14 17.46
CA LEU A 5 -1.59 7.43 16.80
C LEU A 5 -1.95 8.11 15.49
N GLU A 6 -1.96 9.44 15.47
CA GLU A 6 -2.25 10.18 14.25
C GLU A 6 -1.18 9.93 13.21
N ASN A 7 0.08 9.87 13.62
CA ASN A 7 1.19 9.61 12.72
C ASN A 7 1.10 8.20 12.13
N CYS A 8 0.67 7.23 12.93
CA CYS A 8 0.46 5.88 12.44
C CYS A 8 -0.68 5.84 11.43
N ASP A 9 -1.77 6.56 11.74
CA ASP A 9 -2.93 6.58 10.86
C ASP A 9 -2.63 7.23 9.51
N VAL A 10 -1.71 8.19 9.49
CA VAL A 10 -1.34 8.87 8.26
C VAL A 10 -0.80 7.90 7.21
N ARG A 11 -0.13 6.84 7.63
CA ARG A 11 0.45 5.86 6.70
C ARG A 11 -0.44 4.67 6.44
N SER A 12 -1.64 4.67 7.01
CA SER A 12 -2.59 3.59 6.82
C SER A 12 -3.68 4.04 5.85
N ILE A 13 -3.93 3.24 4.83
CA ILE A 13 -5.00 3.54 3.87
C ILE A 13 -5.92 2.33 3.75
N SER A 14 -7.18 2.61 3.41
CA SER A 14 -8.14 1.56 3.11
C SER A 14 -8.30 1.46 1.60
N ILE A 15 -8.23 0.25 1.08
CA ILE A 15 -8.48 0.00 -0.32
C ILE A 15 -9.82 -0.72 -0.40
N GLY A 16 -10.88 0.04 -0.61
CA GLY A 16 -12.22 -0.47 -0.47
C GLY A 16 -12.53 -0.76 0.98
N SER A 17 -13.48 -1.66 1.23
CA SER A 17 -13.93 -1.98 2.57
C SER A 17 -13.26 -3.22 3.16
N LYS A 18 -12.45 -3.93 2.37
CA LYS A 18 -11.94 -5.24 2.77
C LYS A 18 -10.43 -5.29 2.96
N ILE A 19 -9.70 -4.29 2.52
CA ILE A 19 -8.24 -4.33 2.54
C ILE A 19 -7.70 -3.07 3.21
N SER A 20 -6.72 -3.25 4.07
CA SER A 20 -5.98 -2.17 4.69
C SER A 20 -4.51 -2.31 4.32
N LEU A 21 -3.88 -1.21 3.98
CA LEU A 21 -2.47 -1.17 3.63
C LEU A 21 -1.78 -0.15 4.51
N LEU A 22 -0.82 -0.61 5.30
CA LEU A 22 -0.02 0.26 6.15
C LEU A 22 1.37 0.38 5.54
N PHE A 23 1.75 1.57 5.11
CA PHE A 23 3.10 1.81 4.64
C PHE A 23 4.03 1.93 5.83
N LYS A 24 5.09 1.15 5.85
CA LYS A 24 6.04 1.17 6.96
C LYS A 24 7.19 2.12 6.67
N GLU A 25 8.15 1.69 5.88
CA GLU A 25 9.34 2.47 5.62
C GLU A 25 9.88 2.10 4.26
N SER A 26 10.83 2.87 3.77
CA SER A 26 11.54 2.51 2.57
C SER A 26 12.75 1.66 2.91
N ALA A 27 13.19 0.86 1.96
CA ALA A 27 14.38 0.03 2.09
C ALA A 27 15.06 -0.05 0.74
N ILE A 28 16.32 -0.47 0.74
CA ILE A 28 17.04 -0.71 -0.49
C ILE A 28 17.04 -2.20 -0.75
N LEU A 29 16.44 -2.60 -1.87
CA LEU A 29 16.39 -3.99 -2.29
C LEU A 29 17.09 -4.10 -3.64
N GLU A 30 18.19 -4.86 -3.69
CA GLU A 30 18.91 -5.06 -4.94
C GLU A 30 19.24 -3.74 -5.63
N GLU A 31 19.75 -2.79 -4.85
CA GLU A 31 20.15 -1.46 -5.32
C GLU A 31 18.99 -0.57 -5.75
N GLN A 32 17.76 -0.97 -5.48
CA GLN A 32 16.59 -0.19 -5.80
C GLN A 32 15.81 0.16 -4.54
N THR A 33 15.33 1.40 -4.46
CA THR A 33 14.50 1.81 -3.35
C THR A 33 13.14 1.16 -3.46
N ALA A 34 12.67 0.60 -2.36
CA ALA A 34 11.35 0.00 -2.28
C ALA A 34 10.60 0.55 -1.07
N LEU A 35 9.30 0.67 -1.23
CA LEU A 35 8.41 1.07 -0.14
C LEU A 35 7.77 -0.19 0.41
N ILE A 36 7.91 -0.40 1.72
CA ILE A 36 7.41 -1.60 2.37
C ILE A 36 6.02 -1.32 2.94
N GLY A 37 5.10 -2.24 2.69
CA GLY A 37 3.75 -2.15 3.23
C GLY A 37 3.31 -3.43 3.88
N ILE A 38 2.41 -3.31 4.83
CA ILE A 38 1.75 -4.46 5.45
C ILE A 38 0.31 -4.46 4.99
N VAL A 39 -0.12 -5.59 4.46
CA VAL A 39 -1.48 -5.78 3.95
C VAL A 39 -2.26 -6.59 4.95
N GLU A 40 -3.46 -6.13 5.27
CA GLU A 40 -4.40 -6.83 6.11
C GLU A 40 -5.75 -6.91 5.41
N THR A 41 -6.39 -8.07 5.49
CA THR A 41 -7.77 -8.16 5.06
C THR A 41 -8.69 -7.95 6.26
N VAL A 42 -9.81 -7.28 6.02
CA VAL A 42 -10.77 -6.98 7.06
C VAL A 42 -11.93 -7.97 6.93
N LYS A 43 -12.23 -8.66 8.03
CA LYS A 43 -13.38 -9.55 8.08
C LYS A 43 -14.37 -9.01 9.09
N TYR A 44 -15.63 -8.97 8.71
CA TYR A 44 -16.69 -8.49 9.57
C TYR A 44 -17.39 -9.67 10.23
N PRO A 45 -17.86 -9.49 11.47
CA PRO A 45 -18.64 -10.56 12.13
C PRO A 45 -19.84 -10.96 11.27
N GLY A 46 -20.03 -12.24 11.11
CA GLY A 46 -21.16 -12.73 10.32
C GLY A 46 -20.90 -12.77 8.82
N ASP A 47 -19.75 -12.32 8.38
CA ASP A 47 -19.39 -12.38 6.96
C ASP A 47 -19.08 -13.83 6.60
N LYS A 48 -19.97 -14.44 5.84
CA LYS A 48 -19.81 -15.83 5.43
C LYS A 48 -19.41 -15.94 3.97
N ASN A 49 -19.16 -14.81 3.34
CA ASN A 49 -18.87 -14.82 1.92
C ASN A 49 -17.50 -15.39 1.66
N SER A 50 -17.45 -16.51 0.96
CA SER A 50 -16.22 -17.16 0.61
C SER A 50 -15.65 -16.69 -0.73
N ASP A 51 -16.33 -15.78 -1.40
CA ASP A 51 -15.89 -15.33 -2.72
C ASP A 51 -14.75 -14.32 -2.66
N PHE A 52 -14.50 -13.74 -1.49
CA PHE A 52 -13.39 -12.79 -1.37
C PHE A 52 -12.07 -13.55 -1.48
N PRO A 53 -11.13 -13.07 -2.31
CA PRO A 53 -9.86 -13.76 -2.51
C PRO A 53 -9.05 -13.91 -1.23
N GLU A 54 -8.24 -14.95 -1.17
CA GLU A 54 -7.28 -15.11 -0.09
C GLU A 54 -6.24 -14.01 -0.17
N ILE A 55 -5.68 -13.64 0.98
CA ILE A 55 -4.71 -12.55 1.03
C ILE A 55 -3.52 -12.82 0.11
N LEU A 56 -3.07 -14.07 0.05
CA LEU A 56 -1.91 -14.41 -0.80
C LEU A 56 -2.19 -14.19 -2.28
N ASP A 57 -3.45 -14.31 -2.68
CA ASP A 57 -3.83 -14.07 -4.07
C ASP A 57 -3.92 -12.58 -4.41
N LEU A 58 -3.99 -11.73 -3.39
CA LEU A 58 -4.15 -10.31 -3.57
C LEU A 58 -2.82 -9.56 -3.60
N LEU A 59 -1.78 -10.10 -2.97
CA LEU A 59 -0.56 -9.34 -2.72
C LEU A 59 0.10 -8.80 -3.98
N ASP A 60 0.17 -9.59 -5.03
CA ASP A 60 0.77 -9.15 -6.29
C ASP A 60 -0.24 -8.46 -7.20
N LYS A 61 -1.46 -8.25 -6.72
CA LYS A 61 -2.50 -7.51 -7.44
C LYS A 61 -2.73 -6.13 -6.85
N ILE A 62 -2.12 -5.84 -5.70
CA ILE A 62 -2.21 -4.52 -5.08
C ILE A 62 -1.20 -3.61 -5.76
N TRP A 63 -1.62 -2.42 -6.12
CA TRP A 63 -0.77 -1.48 -6.84
C TRP A 63 -0.84 -0.09 -6.21
N ILE A 64 0.21 0.69 -6.47
CA ILE A 64 0.22 2.13 -6.17
C ILE A 64 0.60 2.88 -7.43
N GLN A 65 0.21 4.14 -7.48
CA GLN A 65 0.53 5.03 -8.58
C GLN A 65 0.77 6.42 -8.02
N ILE A 66 1.85 7.05 -8.42
CA ILE A 66 2.16 8.41 -8.04
C ILE A 66 2.32 9.26 -9.29
N GLY A 67 1.60 10.39 -9.32
CA GLY A 67 1.63 11.26 -10.49
C GLY A 67 1.14 10.55 -11.73
N GLU A 68 1.83 10.77 -12.83
CA GLU A 68 1.50 10.15 -14.11
C GLU A 68 2.30 8.89 -14.40
N ASN A 69 3.02 8.39 -13.41
CA ASN A 69 3.80 7.16 -13.59
C ASN A 69 2.88 5.95 -13.74
N LYS A 70 3.43 4.88 -14.26
CA LYS A 70 2.69 3.63 -14.37
C LYS A 70 2.41 3.07 -12.99
N ARG A 71 1.36 2.26 -12.90
CA ARG A 71 1.06 1.52 -11.68
C ARG A 71 2.21 0.58 -11.37
N ILE A 72 2.54 0.47 -10.09
CA ILE A 72 3.51 -0.49 -9.61
C ILE A 72 2.78 -1.50 -8.74
N TYR A 73 2.93 -2.77 -9.06
CA TYR A 73 2.32 -3.85 -8.31
C TYR A 73 3.27 -4.32 -7.22
N GLY A 74 2.70 -4.78 -6.12
CA GLY A 74 3.50 -5.24 -4.99
C GLY A 74 4.20 -6.55 -5.27
N ASP A 75 5.40 -6.69 -4.69
CA ASP A 75 6.13 -7.94 -4.66
C ASP A 75 5.89 -8.60 -3.32
N LYS A 76 5.58 -9.89 -3.34
CA LYS A 76 5.34 -10.63 -2.12
C LYS A 76 6.63 -10.89 -1.38
N LYS A 77 6.58 -10.77 -0.05
CA LYS A 77 7.62 -11.30 0.79
C LYS A 77 7.04 -12.50 1.53
N ARG A 78 7.80 -13.57 1.59
CA ARG A 78 7.34 -14.76 2.27
C ARG A 78 7.11 -14.46 3.75
N SER A 79 5.94 -14.83 4.26
CA SER A 79 5.58 -14.62 5.65
C SER A 79 4.84 -15.85 6.16
N ASN A 80 4.93 -16.08 7.47
CA ASN A 80 4.17 -17.15 8.10
C ASN A 80 2.85 -16.68 8.65
N ASP A 81 2.58 -15.40 8.57
CA ASP A 81 1.33 -14.84 9.06
C ASP A 81 0.25 -15.05 8.00
N SER A 82 -0.88 -15.62 8.38
CA SER A 82 -1.96 -15.92 7.45
C SER A 82 -2.90 -14.76 7.19
N ILE A 83 -2.86 -13.70 7.98
CA ILE A 83 -3.77 -12.57 7.84
C ILE A 83 -3.08 -11.26 7.56
N LYS A 84 -1.79 -11.20 7.77
CA LYS A 84 -0.97 -10.02 7.49
C LYS A 84 0.21 -10.44 6.64
N GLU A 85 0.44 -9.71 5.58
CA GLU A 85 1.55 -10.01 4.70
C GLU A 85 2.28 -8.74 4.35
N GLU A 86 3.58 -8.87 4.18
CA GLU A 86 4.44 -7.77 3.81
C GLU A 86 4.65 -7.77 2.31
N ILE A 87 4.54 -6.60 1.69
CA ILE A 87 4.81 -6.46 0.26
C ILE A 87 5.76 -5.30 0.04
N PHE A 88 6.43 -5.33 -1.12
CA PHE A 88 7.36 -4.29 -1.52
C PHE A 88 6.88 -3.64 -2.80
N PHE A 89 6.93 -2.32 -2.85
CA PHE A 89 6.70 -1.57 -4.08
C PHE A 89 8.05 -0.99 -4.52
N ARG A 90 8.60 -1.52 -5.61
CA ARG A 90 9.89 -1.06 -6.12
C ARG A 90 9.69 0.23 -6.89
N LEU A 91 10.38 1.28 -6.47
CA LEU A 91 10.17 2.63 -7.00
C LEU A 91 11.26 3.00 -7.98
N SER A 92 10.87 3.65 -9.08
CA SER A 92 11.83 4.26 -9.99
C SER A 92 12.32 5.58 -9.41
N LYS A 93 13.39 6.10 -9.96
CA LYS A 93 13.90 7.40 -9.55
C LYS A 93 12.86 8.49 -9.79
N GLN A 94 12.14 8.41 -10.90
CA GLN A 94 11.10 9.38 -11.22
C GLN A 94 9.98 9.36 -10.18
N MET A 95 9.59 8.18 -9.75
CA MET A 95 8.55 8.06 -8.73
C MET A 95 8.99 8.67 -7.41
N ILE A 96 10.25 8.47 -7.04
CA ILE A 96 10.78 9.05 -5.81
C ILE A 96 10.73 10.58 -5.91
N GLU A 97 11.12 11.13 -7.05
CA GLU A 97 11.04 12.57 -7.25
C GLU A 97 9.61 13.07 -7.15
N ASP A 98 8.67 12.32 -7.70
CA ASP A 98 7.26 12.69 -7.66
C ASP A 98 6.70 12.61 -6.25
N PHE A 99 7.14 11.64 -5.44
CA PHE A 99 6.80 11.62 -4.02
C PHE A 99 7.31 12.89 -3.32
N LYS A 100 8.55 13.27 -3.61
CA LYS A 100 9.12 14.46 -3.00
C LYS A 100 8.38 15.74 -3.40
N ARG A 101 7.81 15.76 -4.60
CA ARG A 101 7.00 16.87 -5.05
C ARG A 101 5.55 16.77 -4.60
N THR A 102 5.22 15.74 -3.85
CA THR A 102 3.87 15.48 -3.35
C THR A 102 2.83 15.44 -4.48
N GLU A 103 3.16 14.71 -5.55
CA GLU A 103 2.21 14.48 -6.63
C GLU A 103 1.03 13.63 -6.14
N MET A 104 -0.05 13.62 -6.91
CA MET A 104 -1.22 12.84 -6.55
C MET A 104 -0.90 11.35 -6.51
N MET A 105 -1.41 10.68 -5.49
CA MET A 105 -1.17 9.26 -5.30
C MET A 105 -2.49 8.50 -5.25
N TYR A 106 -2.47 7.31 -5.84
CA TYR A 106 -3.60 6.39 -5.83
C TYR A 106 -3.10 4.99 -5.51
N ALA A 107 -4.02 4.17 -5.05
CA ALA A 107 -3.74 2.76 -4.82
C ALA A 107 -4.96 1.95 -5.24
N GLY A 108 -4.78 0.67 -5.37
CA GLY A 108 -5.90 -0.17 -5.73
C GLY A 108 -5.53 -1.64 -5.77
N VAL A 109 -6.49 -2.44 -6.18
CA VAL A 109 -6.34 -3.87 -6.36
C VAL A 109 -6.90 -4.21 -7.73
N ASN A 110 -6.16 -5.02 -8.48
CA ASN A 110 -6.58 -5.48 -9.80
C ASN A 110 -6.68 -7.00 -9.79
N HIS A 111 -7.70 -7.50 -9.11
CA HIS A 111 -8.01 -8.92 -9.04
C HIS A 111 -9.38 -9.14 -9.66
N PRO A 112 -9.60 -10.23 -10.38
CA PRO A 112 -10.91 -10.46 -11.02
C PRO A 112 -12.09 -10.39 -10.07
N LYS A 113 -11.91 -10.78 -8.82
CA LYS A 113 -12.98 -10.75 -7.83
C LYS A 113 -12.97 -9.51 -6.96
N TYR A 114 -11.96 -8.66 -7.08
CA TYR A 114 -11.89 -7.44 -6.29
C TYR A 114 -11.04 -6.42 -7.03
N ASN A 115 -11.68 -5.67 -7.90
CA ASN A 115 -11.00 -4.67 -8.72
C ASN A 115 -11.49 -3.30 -8.28
N ILE A 116 -10.61 -2.56 -7.61
CA ILE A 116 -10.99 -1.28 -7.03
C ILE A 116 -9.81 -0.32 -7.04
N LYS A 117 -10.12 0.96 -7.17
CA LYS A 117 -9.14 2.05 -7.08
C LYS A 117 -9.59 2.98 -5.96
N THR A 118 -8.64 3.44 -5.17
CA THR A 118 -8.95 4.40 -4.11
C THR A 118 -9.28 5.75 -4.72
N LYS A 119 -9.84 6.62 -3.89
CA LYS A 119 -9.83 8.04 -4.17
C LYS A 119 -8.39 8.52 -4.06
N GLU A 120 -8.14 9.78 -4.44
CA GLU A 120 -6.82 10.35 -4.26
C GLU A 120 -6.41 10.20 -2.80
N ILE A 121 -5.21 9.68 -2.58
CA ILE A 121 -4.70 9.46 -1.24
C ILE A 121 -4.37 10.81 -0.61
N ALA A 122 -4.66 10.95 0.67
CA ALA A 122 -4.49 12.21 1.37
C ALA A 122 -3.07 12.75 1.24
N LEU A 123 -2.96 14.05 1.06
CA LEU A 123 -1.66 14.71 0.92
C LEU A 123 -0.76 14.46 2.13
N SER A 124 -1.34 14.38 3.33
CA SER A 124 -0.57 14.09 4.53
C SER A 124 0.13 12.75 4.45
N THR A 125 -0.51 11.75 3.83
CA THR A 125 0.11 10.44 3.62
C THR A 125 1.29 10.56 2.67
N VAL A 126 1.08 11.24 1.54
CA VAL A 126 2.15 11.40 0.54
C VAL A 126 3.34 12.14 1.14
N LYS A 127 3.08 13.20 1.90
CA LYS A 127 4.16 13.95 2.55
C LYS A 127 4.91 13.11 3.56
N SER A 128 4.19 12.29 4.32
CA SER A 128 4.82 11.40 5.28
C SER A 128 5.75 10.41 4.61
N LEU A 129 5.30 9.82 3.49
CA LEU A 129 6.13 8.88 2.75
C LEU A 129 7.33 9.56 2.10
N ALA A 130 7.15 10.78 1.62
CA ALA A 130 8.23 11.53 0.98
C ALA A 130 9.39 11.79 1.94
N GLU A 131 9.11 11.87 3.24
CA GLU A 131 10.16 12.07 4.24
C GLU A 131 11.17 10.93 4.24
N ASP A 132 10.72 9.72 3.90
CA ASP A 132 11.59 8.54 3.87
C ASP A 132 12.61 8.60 2.72
N PHE A 133 12.40 9.46 1.74
CA PHE A 133 13.25 9.52 0.54
C PHE A 133 14.23 10.69 0.53
N LYS A 134 14.34 11.38 1.63
CA LYS A 134 15.27 12.50 1.74
C LYS A 134 16.71 12.06 1.93
#